data_857ed69ea01020a7c9397df16e680393
#
_entry.id   857ed69ea01020a7c9397df16e680393
#
_cell.length_a   1.000
_cell.length_b   1.000
_cell.length_c   1.000
_cell.angle_alpha   90.00
_cell.angle_beta   90.00
_cell.angle_gamma   90.00
#
_symmetry.space_group_name_H-M   'P 1'
#
loop_
_entity.id
_entity.type
_entity.pdbx_description
1 polymer ?
#
loop_
_entity_poly.entity_id
_entity_poly.type
_entity_poly.pdbx_seq_one_letter_code
_entity_poly.pdbx_strand_id
1 'polypeptide(L)'
;QHIIKKTRDAYTTLKANIRAGNLGKPGSKRRVKAETKPITFRREAAQPYDERCLSRQYDAQTVSIWTTAGRVKNVRFACSPDALKMLREHQQGESDLIERDGVFYLIATCDVPEAEQYEPDHFNGVDLGIVNTATTSTGYQAAGRGLNRHRKRQLDLRRKLQAKGTKSAKRLLKKRNRREQRHAANTNHIIAKTIVTEAERTSAGLSLEELKGIRQRVRLRKPWGHLPAEGWGRVALHSWAFARLADFIVYKARRAGVPVVFVDPAYTSQQCCECGHIDKKNRASQARFNCRNCGVVAHADRNASRNIARKGEAVWTAGRESRVPATP
;
A
#
# COMPACT_ATOMS: atom_id res chain seq x y z
N GLN A 1 3.07 -27.91 -18.66
CA GLN A 1 3.52 -26.61 -19.19
C GLN A 1 3.70 -25.56 -18.09
N HIS A 2 2.74 -25.33 -17.18
CA HIS A 2 2.82 -24.33 -16.11
C HIS A 2 3.99 -24.54 -15.14
N ILE A 3 4.30 -25.79 -14.78
CA ILE A 3 5.44 -26.10 -13.92
C ILE A 3 6.77 -25.74 -14.63
N ILE A 4 6.87 -26.05 -15.92
CA ILE A 4 8.05 -25.71 -16.72
C ILE A 4 8.22 -24.20 -16.82
N LYS A 5 7.13 -23.46 -17.13
CA LYS A 5 7.12 -21.98 -17.16
C LYS A 5 7.58 -21.41 -15.82
N LYS A 6 6.96 -21.85 -14.71
CA LYS A 6 7.31 -21.41 -13.35
C LYS A 6 8.78 -21.66 -13.00
N THR A 7 9.31 -22.81 -13.38
CA THR A 7 10.73 -23.14 -13.18
C THR A 7 11.63 -22.22 -13.98
N ARG A 8 11.33 -22.02 -15.28
CA ARG A 8 12.06 -21.12 -16.16
C ARG A 8 12.07 -19.68 -15.62
N ASP A 9 10.92 -19.17 -15.19
CA ASP A 9 10.78 -17.81 -14.67
C ASP A 9 11.55 -17.62 -13.35
N ALA A 10 11.57 -18.64 -12.50
CA ALA A 10 12.36 -18.63 -11.26
C ALA A 10 13.88 -18.54 -11.56
N TYR A 11 14.38 -19.31 -12.54
CA TYR A 11 15.79 -19.24 -12.96
C TYR A 11 16.12 -17.94 -13.69
N THR A 12 15.21 -17.41 -14.52
CA THR A 12 15.36 -16.09 -15.15
C THR A 12 15.49 -14.99 -14.10
N THR A 13 14.61 -14.99 -13.10
CA THR A 13 14.67 -14.07 -11.96
C THR A 13 15.96 -14.22 -11.16
N LEU A 14 16.42 -15.46 -10.91
CA LEU A 14 17.70 -15.72 -10.23
C LEU A 14 18.85 -15.12 -11.02
N LYS A 15 18.94 -15.36 -12.34
CA LYS A 15 19.99 -14.81 -13.21
C LYS A 15 19.97 -13.27 -13.22
N ALA A 16 18.79 -12.65 -13.29
CA ALA A 16 18.64 -11.20 -13.22
C ALA A 16 19.13 -10.63 -11.88
N ASN A 17 18.77 -11.24 -10.75
CA ASN A 17 19.24 -10.85 -9.41
C ASN A 17 20.77 -11.03 -9.25
N ILE A 18 21.33 -12.04 -9.89
CA ILE A 18 22.76 -12.28 -9.94
C ILE A 18 23.46 -11.12 -10.69
N ARG A 19 22.99 -10.76 -11.89
CA ARG A 19 23.54 -9.68 -12.69
C ARG A 19 23.43 -8.31 -12.00
N ALA A 20 22.29 -8.05 -11.35
CA ALA A 20 22.03 -6.81 -10.60
C ALA A 20 22.80 -6.70 -9.26
N GLY A 21 23.59 -7.71 -8.86
CA GLY A 21 24.33 -7.70 -7.59
C GLY A 21 23.46 -7.86 -6.33
N ASN A 22 22.17 -8.13 -6.46
CA ASN A 22 21.21 -8.23 -5.35
C ASN A 22 21.51 -9.40 -4.38
N LEU A 23 22.36 -10.34 -4.80
CA LEU A 23 22.73 -11.53 -4.03
C LEU A 23 24.13 -11.43 -3.37
N GLY A 24 24.73 -10.24 -3.41
CA GLY A 24 26.03 -9.95 -2.83
C GLY A 24 27.19 -10.05 -3.84
N LYS A 25 28.39 -9.70 -3.39
CA LYS A 25 29.61 -9.72 -4.21
C LYS A 25 29.96 -11.14 -4.66
N PRO A 26 30.62 -11.30 -5.83
CA PRO A 26 31.18 -12.58 -6.23
C PRO A 26 32.00 -13.22 -5.10
N GLY A 27 31.90 -14.54 -4.92
CA GLY A 27 32.58 -15.26 -3.83
C GLY A 27 31.93 -15.21 -2.44
N SER A 28 30.91 -14.33 -2.21
CA SER A 28 30.18 -14.34 -0.94
C SER A 28 29.37 -15.64 -0.77
N LYS A 29 29.22 -16.13 0.48
CA LYS A 29 28.46 -17.36 0.79
C LYS A 29 27.04 -17.35 0.16
N ARG A 30 26.38 -16.19 0.14
CA ARG A 30 25.03 -16.03 -0.44
C ARG A 30 25.08 -16.16 -1.97
N ARG A 31 26.10 -15.58 -2.61
CA ARG A 31 26.27 -15.60 -4.07
C ARG A 31 26.63 -17.00 -4.54
N VAL A 32 27.63 -17.63 -3.92
CA VAL A 32 28.04 -19.02 -4.22
C VAL A 32 26.85 -19.97 -4.08
N LYS A 33 26.08 -19.85 -2.98
CA LYS A 33 24.86 -20.66 -2.79
C LYS A 33 23.84 -20.46 -3.92
N ALA A 34 23.65 -19.23 -4.40
CA ALA A 34 22.72 -18.93 -5.47
C ALA A 34 23.14 -19.46 -6.83
N GLU A 35 24.45 -19.57 -7.06
CA GLU A 35 25.06 -20.09 -8.31
C GLU A 35 25.15 -21.62 -8.34
N THR A 36 25.39 -22.25 -7.19
CA THR A 36 25.70 -23.70 -7.13
C THR A 36 24.52 -24.58 -6.71
N LYS A 37 23.52 -24.02 -6.00
CA LYS A 37 22.40 -24.83 -5.50
C LYS A 37 21.17 -24.66 -6.40
N PRO A 38 20.47 -25.77 -6.74
CA PRO A 38 19.23 -25.68 -7.49
C PRO A 38 18.16 -24.94 -6.70
N ILE A 39 17.24 -24.28 -7.42
CA ILE A 39 16.09 -23.63 -6.81
C ILE A 39 15.16 -24.72 -6.24
N THR A 40 14.84 -24.61 -4.96
CA THR A 40 13.86 -25.46 -4.31
C THR A 40 12.55 -24.69 -4.12
N PHE A 41 11.45 -25.23 -4.61
CA PHE A 41 10.13 -24.67 -4.38
C PHE A 41 9.60 -25.11 -3.01
N ARG A 42 8.90 -24.20 -2.35
CA ARG A 42 8.24 -24.54 -1.07
C ARG A 42 7.06 -25.45 -1.35
N ARG A 43 6.75 -26.34 -0.40
CA ARG A 43 5.58 -27.22 -0.50
C ARG A 43 4.27 -26.43 -0.71
N GLU A 44 4.15 -25.30 -0.03
CA GLU A 44 2.98 -24.40 -0.11
C GLU A 44 3.15 -23.30 -1.19
N ALA A 45 4.00 -23.53 -2.20
CA ALA A 45 4.15 -22.57 -3.28
C ALA A 45 2.88 -22.56 -4.15
N ALA A 46 2.50 -21.37 -4.63
CA ALA A 46 1.36 -21.20 -5.50
C ALA A 46 1.42 -22.16 -6.69
N GLN A 47 0.31 -22.82 -6.98
CA GLN A 47 0.15 -23.69 -8.14
C GLN A 47 -0.71 -22.98 -9.17
N PRO A 48 -0.14 -22.57 -10.33
CA PRO A 48 -0.90 -21.92 -11.38
C PRO A 48 -1.79 -22.91 -12.14
N TYR A 49 -2.97 -22.45 -12.50
CA TYR A 49 -3.95 -23.16 -13.31
C TYR A 49 -4.46 -22.26 -14.43
N ASP A 50 -4.52 -22.76 -15.64
CA ASP A 50 -5.22 -22.16 -16.75
C ASP A 50 -6.67 -22.68 -16.85
N GLU A 51 -7.45 -22.18 -17.80
CA GLU A 51 -8.85 -22.57 -18.03
C GLU A 51 -9.01 -24.04 -18.40
N ARG A 52 -8.01 -24.68 -19.01
CA ARG A 52 -8.03 -26.11 -19.34
C ARG A 52 -7.95 -26.98 -18.10
N CYS A 53 -7.24 -26.50 -17.10
CA CYS A 53 -6.99 -27.24 -15.87
C CYS A 53 -7.89 -26.82 -14.69
N LEU A 54 -8.60 -25.68 -14.82
CA LEU A 54 -9.52 -25.16 -13.82
C LEU A 54 -10.75 -24.57 -14.50
N SER A 55 -11.92 -25.18 -14.27
CA SER A 55 -13.20 -24.66 -14.73
C SER A 55 -14.04 -24.17 -13.54
N ARG A 56 -14.84 -23.11 -13.78
CA ARG A 56 -15.66 -22.45 -12.75
C ARG A 56 -17.14 -22.53 -13.11
N GLN A 57 -17.97 -22.70 -12.08
CA GLN A 57 -19.42 -22.54 -12.16
C GLN A 57 -19.81 -21.49 -11.13
N TYR A 58 -20.03 -20.28 -11.59
CA TYR A 58 -20.22 -19.10 -10.73
C TYR A 58 -21.53 -19.17 -9.95
N ASP A 59 -22.62 -19.68 -10.56
CA ASP A 59 -23.94 -19.77 -9.91
C ASP A 59 -23.93 -20.80 -8.78
N ALA A 60 -23.30 -21.94 -9.01
CA ALA A 60 -23.11 -22.97 -7.99
C ALA A 60 -21.97 -22.68 -7.02
N GLN A 61 -21.17 -21.62 -7.27
CA GLN A 61 -19.93 -21.30 -6.56
C GLN A 61 -19.01 -22.52 -6.40
N THR A 62 -18.79 -23.24 -7.51
CA THR A 62 -17.92 -24.40 -7.54
C THR A 62 -16.84 -24.27 -8.60
N VAL A 63 -15.74 -24.98 -8.37
CA VAL A 63 -14.65 -25.16 -9.34
C VAL A 63 -14.36 -26.64 -9.54
N SER A 64 -13.88 -26.97 -10.73
CA SER A 64 -13.30 -28.28 -11.02
C SER A 64 -11.84 -28.13 -11.37
N ILE A 65 -10.97 -28.85 -10.70
CA ILE A 65 -9.51 -28.66 -10.73
C ILE A 65 -8.85 -29.98 -11.13
N TRP A 66 -7.92 -29.93 -12.09
CA TRP A 66 -7.04 -31.05 -12.41
C TRP A 66 -5.96 -31.21 -11.33
N THR A 67 -5.79 -32.44 -10.86
CA THR A 67 -4.73 -32.84 -9.93
C THR A 67 -3.94 -34.01 -10.50
N THR A 68 -2.85 -34.41 -9.85
CA THR A 68 -2.08 -35.62 -10.20
C THR A 68 -2.89 -36.92 -10.08
N ALA A 69 -3.96 -36.91 -9.28
CA ALA A 69 -4.88 -38.03 -9.11
C ALA A 69 -6.15 -37.94 -10.02
N GLY A 70 -6.15 -37.00 -10.97
CA GLY A 70 -7.29 -36.76 -11.85
C GLY A 70 -8.04 -35.46 -11.53
N ARG A 71 -9.22 -35.28 -12.15
CA ARG A 71 -10.03 -34.06 -11.99
C ARG A 71 -10.95 -34.18 -10.75
N VAL A 72 -10.74 -33.29 -9.80
CA VAL A 72 -11.63 -33.08 -8.65
C VAL A 72 -12.75 -32.13 -9.07
N LYS A 73 -14.02 -32.59 -9.04
CA LYS A 73 -15.18 -31.81 -9.49
C LYS A 73 -15.94 -31.20 -8.32
N ASN A 74 -16.67 -30.11 -8.60
CA ASN A 74 -17.65 -29.49 -7.69
C ASN A 74 -17.05 -29.05 -6.32
N VAL A 75 -15.81 -28.61 -6.32
CA VAL A 75 -15.19 -28.04 -5.11
C VAL A 75 -15.82 -26.68 -4.83
N ARG A 76 -16.52 -26.54 -3.71
CA ARG A 76 -17.15 -25.27 -3.32
C ARG A 76 -16.10 -24.23 -2.93
N PHE A 77 -16.33 -22.99 -3.34
CA PHE A 77 -15.56 -21.83 -2.88
C PHE A 77 -16.49 -20.78 -2.27
N ALA A 78 -15.95 -19.98 -1.35
CA ALA A 78 -16.64 -18.84 -0.75
C ALA A 78 -15.94 -17.55 -1.12
N CYS A 79 -16.70 -16.54 -1.53
CA CYS A 79 -16.23 -15.19 -1.76
C CYS A 79 -17.35 -14.17 -1.44
N SER A 80 -17.02 -12.87 -1.37
CA SER A 80 -18.04 -11.82 -1.24
C SER A 80 -18.84 -11.68 -2.54
N PRO A 81 -20.08 -11.14 -2.49
CA PRO A 81 -20.89 -10.88 -3.69
C PRO A 81 -20.13 -9.99 -4.71
N ASP A 82 -19.41 -8.95 -4.25
CA ASP A 82 -18.61 -8.08 -5.11
C ASP A 82 -17.47 -8.85 -5.80
N ALA A 83 -16.81 -9.76 -5.07
CA ALA A 83 -15.76 -10.59 -5.65
C ALA A 83 -16.33 -11.59 -6.67
N LEU A 84 -17.52 -12.15 -6.41
CA LEU A 84 -18.19 -13.05 -7.35
C LEU A 84 -18.57 -12.32 -8.65
N LYS A 85 -19.13 -11.10 -8.54
CA LYS A 85 -19.44 -10.25 -9.69
C LYS A 85 -18.17 -9.96 -10.48
N MET A 86 -17.08 -9.54 -9.82
CA MET A 86 -15.80 -9.26 -10.46
C MET A 86 -15.20 -10.49 -11.16
N LEU A 87 -15.28 -11.66 -10.55
CA LEU A 87 -14.85 -12.92 -11.18
C LEU A 87 -15.65 -13.25 -12.43
N ARG A 88 -16.96 -13.04 -12.39
CA ARG A 88 -17.87 -13.35 -13.51
C ARG A 88 -17.61 -12.42 -14.71
N GLU A 89 -17.41 -11.15 -14.46
CA GLU A 89 -17.34 -10.11 -15.48
C GLU A 89 -15.92 -9.88 -16.03
N HIS A 90 -14.89 -10.05 -15.19
CA HIS A 90 -13.54 -9.54 -15.47
C HIS A 90 -12.43 -10.58 -15.28
N GLN A 91 -12.75 -11.85 -14.96
CA GLN A 91 -11.69 -12.83 -14.77
C GLN A 91 -10.99 -13.13 -16.11
N GLN A 92 -9.65 -13.06 -16.09
CA GLN A 92 -8.81 -13.37 -17.23
C GLN A 92 -7.56 -14.14 -16.80
N GLY A 93 -7.06 -14.98 -17.71
CA GLY A 93 -5.79 -15.66 -17.54
C GLY A 93 -5.73 -16.69 -16.43
N GLU A 94 -4.52 -16.92 -15.95
CA GLU A 94 -4.20 -17.96 -14.97
C GLU A 94 -4.73 -17.62 -13.58
N SER A 95 -5.03 -18.66 -12.79
CA SER A 95 -5.35 -18.54 -11.37
C SER A 95 -4.38 -19.36 -10.56
N ASP A 96 -4.01 -18.86 -9.38
CA ASP A 96 -3.12 -19.52 -8.45
C ASP A 96 -3.88 -20.19 -7.32
N LEU A 97 -3.68 -21.50 -7.15
CA LEU A 97 -4.11 -22.21 -5.94
C LEU A 97 -2.99 -22.16 -4.91
N ILE A 98 -3.30 -21.65 -3.73
CA ILE A 98 -2.38 -21.55 -2.60
C ILE A 98 -2.98 -22.17 -1.34
N GLU A 99 -2.14 -22.77 -0.51
CA GLU A 99 -2.51 -23.23 0.83
C GLU A 99 -1.92 -22.27 1.88
N ARG A 100 -2.73 -21.90 2.87
CA ARG A 100 -2.29 -21.11 4.03
C ARG A 100 -2.95 -21.59 5.30
N ASP A 101 -2.16 -22.11 6.21
CA ASP A 101 -2.64 -22.56 7.53
C ASP A 101 -3.77 -23.62 7.41
N GLY A 102 -3.70 -24.54 6.44
CA GLY A 102 -4.70 -25.59 6.18
C GLY A 102 -5.90 -25.15 5.36
N VAL A 103 -5.97 -23.89 4.93
CA VAL A 103 -7.05 -23.35 4.09
C VAL A 103 -6.53 -23.11 2.68
N PHE A 104 -7.29 -23.60 1.69
CA PHE A 104 -6.98 -23.34 0.29
C PHE A 104 -7.62 -22.04 -0.17
N TYR A 105 -6.86 -21.27 -0.95
CA TYR A 105 -7.32 -20.03 -1.59
C TYR A 105 -7.06 -20.13 -3.08
N LEU A 106 -8.06 -19.78 -3.87
CA LEU A 106 -7.94 -19.60 -5.30
C LEU A 106 -7.80 -18.08 -5.57
N ILE A 107 -6.66 -17.68 -6.10
CA ILE A 107 -6.39 -16.29 -6.48
C ILE A 107 -6.57 -16.19 -7.98
N ALA A 108 -7.58 -15.49 -8.42
CA ALA A 108 -7.84 -15.24 -9.84
C ALA A 108 -7.33 -13.85 -10.24
N THR A 109 -6.83 -13.75 -11.46
CA THR A 109 -6.53 -12.47 -12.10
C THR A 109 -7.81 -11.93 -12.74
N CYS A 110 -8.12 -10.67 -12.49
CA CYS A 110 -9.23 -9.96 -13.10
C CYS A 110 -8.71 -8.71 -13.78
N ASP A 111 -9.08 -8.49 -15.04
CA ASP A 111 -8.81 -7.26 -15.77
C ASP A 111 -10.06 -6.37 -15.66
N VAL A 112 -10.01 -5.48 -14.66
CA VAL A 112 -11.14 -4.59 -14.35
C VAL A 112 -10.87 -3.24 -15.01
N PRO A 113 -11.72 -2.78 -15.95
CA PRO A 113 -11.54 -1.49 -16.58
C PRO A 113 -11.57 -0.38 -15.52
N GLU A 114 -10.72 0.61 -15.72
CA GLU A 114 -10.77 1.85 -14.92
C GLU A 114 -12.03 2.63 -15.32
N ALA A 115 -12.72 3.20 -14.32
CA ALA A 115 -13.84 4.08 -14.60
C ALA A 115 -13.36 5.39 -15.26
N GLU A 116 -14.17 5.95 -16.15
CA GLU A 116 -13.88 7.27 -16.71
C GLU A 116 -13.81 8.30 -15.59
N GLN A 117 -12.77 9.13 -15.63
CA GLN A 117 -12.59 10.16 -14.61
C GLN A 117 -13.55 11.33 -14.88
N TYR A 118 -14.30 11.71 -13.85
CA TYR A 118 -15.12 12.90 -13.91
C TYR A 118 -14.28 14.18 -13.72
N GLU A 119 -14.82 15.30 -14.13
CA GLU A 119 -14.26 16.62 -13.84
C GLU A 119 -14.57 16.99 -12.39
N PRO A 120 -13.56 17.20 -11.52
CA PRO A 120 -13.81 17.48 -10.12
C PRO A 120 -14.20 18.93 -9.88
N ASP A 121 -15.18 19.17 -9.01
CA ASP A 121 -15.58 20.51 -8.58
C ASP A 121 -14.51 21.19 -7.72
N HIS A 122 -13.74 20.39 -6.95
CA HIS A 122 -12.67 20.83 -6.07
C HIS A 122 -11.74 19.65 -5.75
N PHE A 123 -10.65 19.90 -5.04
CA PHE A 123 -9.74 18.85 -4.58
C PHE A 123 -9.77 18.67 -3.07
N ASN A 124 -9.82 17.43 -2.62
CA ASN A 124 -9.56 17.03 -1.23
C ASN A 124 -8.09 16.68 -1.06
N GLY A 125 -7.35 17.49 -0.30
CA GLY A 125 -5.97 17.21 0.05
C GLY A 125 -5.87 16.16 1.15
N VAL A 126 -4.95 15.23 1.01
CA VAL A 126 -4.70 14.14 1.96
C VAL A 126 -3.27 14.20 2.47
N ASP A 127 -3.10 14.63 3.71
CA ASP A 127 -1.82 14.55 4.43
C ASP A 127 -1.65 13.16 5.04
N LEU A 128 -0.55 12.48 4.70
CA LEU A 128 -0.22 11.14 5.19
C LEU A 128 0.81 11.22 6.31
N GLY A 129 0.41 10.87 7.55
CA GLY A 129 1.22 11.03 8.77
C GLY A 129 1.46 9.75 9.58
N ILE A 130 2.43 9.79 10.50
CA ILE A 130 2.71 8.69 11.45
C ILE A 130 1.76 8.72 12.64
N VAL A 131 1.47 9.90 13.17
CA VAL A 131 0.57 10.10 14.31
C VAL A 131 -0.87 9.93 13.86
N ASN A 132 -1.25 10.67 12.84
CA ASN A 132 -2.47 10.44 12.08
C ASN A 132 -2.07 9.79 10.76
N THR A 133 -2.63 8.63 10.48
CA THR A 133 -2.28 7.85 9.27
C THR A 133 -2.69 8.59 8.00
N ALA A 134 -3.80 9.32 8.05
CA ALA A 134 -4.26 10.24 7.03
C ALA A 134 -5.10 11.35 7.67
N THR A 135 -4.99 12.57 7.16
CA THR A 135 -5.85 13.71 7.49
C THR A 135 -6.30 14.38 6.18
N THR A 136 -7.60 14.54 5.99
CA THR A 136 -8.14 15.20 4.78
C THR A 136 -8.45 16.67 5.05
N SER A 137 -8.49 17.48 4.00
CA SER A 137 -8.91 18.89 4.05
C SER A 137 -10.36 19.05 4.50
N THR A 138 -11.21 18.03 4.28
CA THR A 138 -12.61 17.98 4.73
C THR A 138 -12.76 17.71 6.23
N GLY A 139 -11.65 17.32 6.92
CA GLY A 139 -11.65 17.10 8.36
C GLY A 139 -11.65 15.62 8.80
N TYR A 140 -11.74 14.66 7.88
CA TYR A 140 -11.54 13.25 8.24
C TYR A 140 -10.12 13.04 8.76
N GLN A 141 -9.99 12.33 9.87
CA GLN A 141 -8.72 12.03 10.51
C GLN A 141 -8.65 10.55 10.92
N ALA A 142 -7.77 9.81 10.28
CA ALA A 142 -7.48 8.42 10.61
C ALA A 142 -6.37 8.36 11.66
N ALA A 143 -6.73 8.24 12.94
CA ALA A 143 -5.76 8.17 14.04
C ALA A 143 -4.86 6.93 13.93
N GLY A 144 -3.54 7.16 13.87
CA GLY A 144 -2.53 6.09 13.82
C GLY A 144 -2.26 5.38 15.16
N ARG A 145 -2.83 5.89 16.25
CA ARG A 145 -2.56 5.42 17.63
C ARG A 145 -2.77 3.91 17.81
N GLY A 146 -3.88 3.37 17.30
CA GLY A 146 -4.19 1.94 17.38
C GLY A 146 -3.17 1.08 16.62
N LEU A 147 -2.87 1.46 15.39
CA LEU A 147 -1.90 0.78 14.52
C LEU A 147 -0.48 0.84 15.11
N ASN A 148 -0.07 2.00 15.63
CA ASN A 148 1.25 2.19 16.23
C ASN A 148 1.39 1.38 17.53
N ARG A 149 0.34 1.32 18.37
CA ARG A 149 0.31 0.46 19.56
C ARG A 149 0.43 -1.01 19.19
N HIS A 150 -0.30 -1.45 18.17
CA HIS A 150 -0.20 -2.83 17.65
C HIS A 150 1.21 -3.14 17.17
N ARG A 151 1.81 -2.27 16.34
CA ARG A 151 3.19 -2.42 15.85
C ARG A 151 4.21 -2.51 16.98
N LYS A 152 4.09 -1.64 18.00
CA LYS A 152 4.97 -1.66 19.18
C LYS A 152 4.89 -3.01 19.91
N ARG A 153 3.68 -3.49 20.18
CA ARG A 153 3.47 -4.81 20.82
C ARG A 153 4.09 -5.95 19.98
N GLN A 154 3.94 -5.91 18.66
CA GLN A 154 4.53 -6.92 17.78
C GLN A 154 6.07 -6.84 17.77
N LEU A 155 6.64 -5.64 17.80
CA LEU A 155 8.08 -5.43 17.87
C LEU A 155 8.67 -5.97 19.18
N ASP A 156 8.05 -5.64 20.31
CA ASP A 156 8.49 -6.09 21.63
C ASP A 156 8.42 -7.62 21.75
N LEU A 157 7.34 -8.22 21.25
CA LEU A 157 7.23 -9.67 21.21
C LEU A 157 8.27 -10.32 20.27
N ARG A 158 8.53 -9.69 19.11
CA ARG A 158 9.58 -10.16 18.19
C ARG A 158 10.95 -10.15 18.86
N ARG A 159 11.29 -9.07 19.57
CA ARG A 159 12.54 -8.96 20.34
C ARG A 159 12.65 -10.08 21.38
N LYS A 160 11.60 -10.31 22.17
CA LYS A 160 11.54 -11.38 23.19
C LYS A 160 11.72 -12.77 22.57
N LEU A 161 11.06 -13.06 21.46
CA LEU A 161 11.16 -14.35 20.78
C LEU A 161 12.52 -14.56 20.09
N GLN A 162 13.11 -13.49 19.55
CA GLN A 162 14.46 -13.55 18.98
C GLN A 162 15.52 -13.80 20.04
N ALA A 163 15.40 -13.15 21.21
CA ALA A 163 16.31 -13.38 22.35
C ALA A 163 16.26 -14.82 22.86
N LYS A 164 15.07 -15.47 22.86
CA LYS A 164 14.95 -16.89 23.26
C LYS A 164 15.68 -17.85 22.31
N GLY A 165 15.80 -17.53 21.03
CA GLY A 165 16.55 -18.31 20.03
C GLY A 165 16.07 -19.73 19.72
N THR A 166 15.09 -20.27 20.46
CA THR A 166 14.61 -21.66 20.38
C THR A 166 13.89 -21.98 19.06
N LYS A 167 13.81 -23.25 18.68
CA LYS A 167 13.06 -23.72 17.48
C LYS A 167 11.59 -23.32 17.56
N SER A 168 10.95 -23.42 18.74
CA SER A 168 9.56 -23.02 18.96
C SER A 168 9.37 -21.51 18.81
N ALA A 169 10.25 -20.68 19.34
CA ALA A 169 10.23 -19.23 19.16
C ALA A 169 10.37 -18.84 17.67
N LYS A 170 11.24 -19.50 16.91
CA LYS A 170 11.39 -19.29 15.46
C LYS A 170 10.10 -19.64 14.68
N ARG A 171 9.43 -20.76 15.03
CA ARG A 171 8.14 -21.15 14.45
C ARG A 171 7.06 -20.09 14.73
N LEU A 172 6.99 -19.60 15.98
CA LEU A 172 6.02 -18.58 16.38
C LEU A 172 6.27 -17.24 15.67
N LEU A 173 7.53 -16.83 15.50
CA LEU A 173 7.90 -15.64 14.71
C LEU A 173 7.42 -15.76 13.25
N LYS A 174 7.63 -16.91 12.60
CA LYS A 174 7.16 -17.17 11.23
C LYS A 174 5.64 -17.05 11.12
N LYS A 175 4.89 -17.66 12.08
CA LYS A 175 3.42 -17.60 12.12
C LYS A 175 2.89 -16.19 12.32
N ARG A 176 3.57 -15.34 13.12
CA ARG A 176 3.12 -13.98 13.45
C ARG A 176 3.45 -12.93 12.39
N ASN A 177 4.50 -13.11 11.61
CA ASN A 177 4.95 -12.13 10.62
C ASN A 177 3.82 -11.70 9.65
N ARG A 178 3.07 -12.65 9.13
CA ARG A 178 1.95 -12.37 8.21
C ARG A 178 0.75 -11.67 8.86
N ARG A 179 0.57 -11.81 10.19
CA ARG A 179 -0.56 -11.19 10.91
C ARG A 179 -0.43 -9.66 11.00
N GLU A 180 0.80 -9.18 11.29
CA GLU A 180 1.07 -7.73 11.32
C GLU A 180 0.82 -7.07 9.97
N GLN A 181 1.35 -7.69 8.91
CA GLN A 181 1.15 -7.20 7.53
C GLN A 181 -0.33 -7.17 7.12
N ARG A 182 -1.09 -8.22 7.45
CA ARG A 182 -2.53 -8.26 7.16
C ARG A 182 -3.30 -7.19 7.92
N HIS A 183 -3.02 -7.01 9.22
CA HIS A 183 -3.65 -5.98 10.02
C HIS A 183 -3.40 -4.58 9.46
N ALA A 184 -2.14 -4.27 9.15
CA ALA A 184 -1.78 -2.98 8.56
C ALA A 184 -2.43 -2.78 7.16
N ALA A 185 -2.46 -3.81 6.31
CA ALA A 185 -3.12 -3.74 5.02
C ALA A 185 -4.62 -3.51 5.16
N ASN A 186 -5.29 -4.25 6.05
CA ASN A 186 -6.73 -4.08 6.29
C ASN A 186 -7.07 -2.67 6.78
N THR A 187 -6.29 -2.13 7.73
CA THR A 187 -6.44 -0.75 8.19
C THR A 187 -6.30 0.25 7.04
N ASN A 188 -5.27 0.09 6.20
CA ASN A 188 -5.06 0.96 5.04
C ASN A 188 -6.18 0.84 4.00
N HIS A 189 -6.73 -0.37 3.79
CA HIS A 189 -7.88 -0.56 2.89
C HIS A 189 -9.14 0.16 3.37
N ILE A 190 -9.39 0.16 4.70
CA ILE A 190 -10.52 0.88 5.29
C ILE A 190 -10.33 2.40 5.11
N ILE A 191 -9.15 2.93 5.47
CA ILE A 191 -8.85 4.36 5.34
C ILE A 191 -8.98 4.80 3.87
N ALA A 192 -8.37 4.06 2.95
CA ALA A 192 -8.44 4.38 1.52
C ALA A 192 -9.88 4.33 0.99
N LYS A 193 -10.69 3.34 1.43
CA LYS A 193 -12.12 3.27 1.04
C LYS A 193 -12.87 4.51 1.54
N THR A 194 -12.70 4.90 2.80
CA THR A 194 -13.38 6.08 3.37
C THR A 194 -13.03 7.35 2.60
N ILE A 195 -11.74 7.58 2.30
CA ILE A 195 -11.27 8.77 1.58
C ILE A 195 -11.84 8.82 0.17
N VAL A 196 -11.80 7.70 -0.56
CA VAL A 196 -12.28 7.63 -1.95
C VAL A 196 -13.80 7.76 -2.01
N THR A 197 -14.54 7.08 -1.14
CA THR A 197 -16.02 7.18 -1.09
C THR A 197 -16.46 8.61 -0.77
N GLU A 198 -15.74 9.33 0.11
CA GLU A 198 -16.05 10.73 0.41
C GLU A 198 -15.77 11.63 -0.82
N ALA A 199 -14.66 11.43 -1.52
CA ALA A 199 -14.33 12.18 -2.72
C ALA A 199 -15.36 11.94 -3.83
N GLU A 200 -15.72 10.67 -4.08
CA GLU A 200 -16.76 10.29 -5.05
C GLU A 200 -18.11 10.95 -4.72
N ARG A 201 -18.54 10.88 -3.44
CA ARG A 201 -19.81 11.47 -2.98
C ARG A 201 -19.88 13.00 -3.14
N THR A 202 -18.72 13.68 -3.10
CA THR A 202 -18.62 15.14 -3.18
C THR A 202 -18.11 15.63 -4.53
N SER A 203 -18.05 14.78 -5.55
CA SER A 203 -17.48 15.08 -6.87
C SER A 203 -16.08 15.73 -6.77
N ALA A 204 -15.31 15.36 -5.75
CA ALA A 204 -13.98 15.92 -5.50
C ALA A 204 -12.87 15.08 -6.13
N GLY A 205 -11.82 15.72 -6.62
CA GLY A 205 -10.53 15.08 -6.89
C GLY A 205 -9.75 14.85 -5.60
N LEU A 206 -8.74 13.99 -5.64
CA LEU A 206 -7.83 13.74 -4.53
C LEU A 206 -6.43 14.27 -4.84
N SER A 207 -5.85 14.98 -3.89
CA SER A 207 -4.48 15.47 -3.96
C SER A 207 -3.63 14.81 -2.87
N LEU A 208 -2.52 14.19 -3.27
CA LEU A 208 -1.57 13.47 -2.41
C LEU A 208 -0.17 14.07 -2.54
N GLU A 209 0.63 14.03 -1.50
CA GLU A 209 2.05 14.40 -1.60
C GLU A 209 2.86 13.31 -2.31
N GLU A 210 3.79 13.72 -3.19
CA GLU A 210 4.79 12.83 -3.79
C GLU A 210 5.88 12.48 -2.78
N LEU A 211 5.69 11.39 -2.07
CA LEU A 211 6.58 10.96 -0.99
C LEU A 211 7.71 10.01 -1.44
N LYS A 212 7.99 9.89 -2.74
CA LYS A 212 9.13 9.10 -3.24
C LYS A 212 10.44 9.55 -2.60
N GLY A 213 11.21 8.60 -2.08
CA GLY A 213 12.51 8.87 -1.47
C GLY A 213 12.48 9.55 -0.10
N ILE A 214 11.31 9.76 0.52
CA ILE A 214 11.20 10.40 1.85
C ILE A 214 12.07 9.71 2.92
N ARG A 215 12.22 8.39 2.86
CA ARG A 215 13.06 7.62 3.80
C ARG A 215 14.53 7.97 3.71
N GLN A 216 15.00 8.41 2.54
CA GLN A 216 16.39 8.81 2.29
C GLN A 216 16.59 10.29 2.63
N ARG A 217 15.57 11.13 2.38
CA ARG A 217 15.61 12.60 2.61
C ARG A 217 15.46 12.98 4.08
N VAL A 218 14.68 12.21 4.87
CA VAL A 218 14.47 12.50 6.30
C VAL A 218 15.68 12.05 7.11
N ARG A 219 16.57 12.98 7.47
CA ARG A 219 17.65 12.78 8.45
C ARG A 219 17.07 12.92 9.85
N LEU A 220 16.80 11.80 10.49
CA LEU A 220 16.38 11.77 11.91
C LEU A 220 17.59 12.04 12.80
N ARG A 221 17.93 13.33 12.99
CA ARG A 221 19.08 13.77 13.82
C ARG A 221 18.82 13.72 15.32
N LYS A 222 17.55 13.78 15.78
CA LYS A 222 17.17 13.69 17.20
C LYS A 222 15.84 12.93 17.33
N PRO A 223 15.58 12.24 18.46
CA PRO A 223 14.25 11.72 18.75
C PRO A 223 13.25 12.86 18.72
N TRP A 224 12.17 12.74 18.00
CA TRP A 224 11.05 13.67 18.07
C TRP A 224 10.50 13.62 19.48
N GLY A 225 10.46 14.77 20.16
CA GLY A 225 10.27 14.93 21.61
C GLY A 225 9.01 14.39 22.25
N HIS A 226 8.15 13.65 21.53
CA HIS A 226 6.95 13.00 22.06
C HIS A 226 6.82 11.53 21.63
N LEU A 227 7.83 10.97 20.94
CA LEU A 227 7.90 9.55 20.67
C LEU A 227 8.82 8.90 21.72
N PRO A 228 8.44 7.74 22.30
CA PRO A 228 9.24 7.07 23.34
C PRO A 228 10.69 6.90 22.86
N ALA A 229 11.61 7.14 23.81
CA ALA A 229 13.05 7.16 23.60
C ALA A 229 13.60 6.06 22.67
N GLU A 230 14.63 6.43 21.94
CA GLU A 230 15.60 5.60 21.22
C GLU A 230 15.08 4.60 20.17
N GLY A 231 15.17 4.99 18.90
CA GLY A 231 15.00 4.10 17.73
C GLY A 231 13.56 3.96 17.21
N TRP A 232 12.52 4.31 17.98
CA TRP A 232 11.13 4.19 17.55
C TRP A 232 10.81 5.07 16.33
N GLY A 233 11.35 6.29 16.26
CA GLY A 233 11.12 7.20 15.13
C GLY A 233 11.61 6.61 13.79
N ARG A 234 12.79 6.00 13.78
CA ARG A 234 13.29 5.26 12.60
C ARG A 234 12.45 4.02 12.29
N VAL A 235 12.13 3.23 13.31
CA VAL A 235 11.30 2.03 13.13
C VAL A 235 9.91 2.42 12.65
N ALA A 236 9.31 3.47 13.19
CA ALA A 236 8.01 3.97 12.74
C ALA A 236 8.07 4.44 11.28
N LEU A 237 9.07 5.22 10.90
CA LEU A 237 9.25 5.70 9.54
C LEU A 237 9.50 4.54 8.54
N HIS A 238 10.34 3.57 8.91
CA HIS A 238 10.62 2.42 8.05
C HIS A 238 9.48 1.39 8.00
N SER A 239 8.71 1.26 9.07
CA SER A 239 7.56 0.36 9.14
C SER A 239 6.29 1.00 8.58
N TRP A 240 6.29 2.32 8.43
CA TRP A 240 5.15 3.03 7.90
C TRP A 240 5.07 2.87 6.38
N ALA A 241 3.99 2.29 5.93
CA ALA A 241 3.78 1.98 4.52
C ALA A 241 2.94 3.10 3.85
N PHE A 242 3.48 4.33 3.79
CA PHE A 242 2.77 5.42 3.09
C PHE A 242 2.52 5.09 1.62
N ALA A 243 3.55 4.62 0.94
CA ALA A 243 3.42 4.20 -0.45
C ALA A 243 2.24 3.23 -0.60
N ARG A 244 2.11 2.26 0.34
CA ARG A 244 1.03 1.28 0.28
C ARG A 244 -0.36 1.90 0.53
N LEU A 245 -0.49 2.92 1.40
CA LEU A 245 -1.75 3.62 1.58
C LEU A 245 -2.07 4.50 0.36
N ALA A 246 -1.08 5.22 -0.16
CA ALA A 246 -1.22 5.97 -1.40
C ALA A 246 -1.61 5.06 -2.57
N ASP A 247 -0.93 3.90 -2.75
CA ASP A 247 -1.29 2.91 -3.77
C ASP A 247 -2.74 2.43 -3.61
N PHE A 248 -3.20 2.22 -2.37
CA PHE A 248 -4.59 1.81 -2.11
C PHE A 248 -5.60 2.91 -2.42
N ILE A 249 -5.28 4.17 -2.17
CA ILE A 249 -6.11 5.31 -2.56
C ILE A 249 -6.17 5.39 -4.09
N VAL A 250 -5.03 5.37 -4.77
CA VAL A 250 -4.94 5.51 -6.23
C VAL A 250 -5.75 4.43 -6.95
N TYR A 251 -5.55 3.13 -6.64
CA TYR A 251 -6.28 2.09 -7.38
C TYR A 251 -7.79 2.11 -7.09
N LYS A 252 -8.20 2.50 -5.87
CA LYS A 252 -9.64 2.63 -5.56
C LYS A 252 -10.25 3.84 -6.24
N ALA A 253 -9.53 4.96 -6.28
CA ALA A 253 -9.92 6.17 -6.97
C ALA A 253 -10.12 5.91 -8.48
N ARG A 254 -9.16 5.24 -9.14
CA ARG A 254 -9.27 4.85 -10.55
C ARG A 254 -10.52 3.99 -10.83
N ARG A 255 -10.84 3.08 -9.92
CA ARG A 255 -12.04 2.24 -10.04
C ARG A 255 -13.35 3.01 -9.86
N ALA A 256 -13.31 4.13 -9.12
CA ALA A 256 -14.46 5.00 -8.86
C ALA A 256 -14.53 6.22 -9.82
N GLY A 257 -13.58 6.35 -10.76
CA GLY A 257 -13.48 7.52 -11.63
C GLY A 257 -13.06 8.80 -10.93
N VAL A 258 -12.51 8.70 -9.70
CA VAL A 258 -12.04 9.85 -8.91
C VAL A 258 -10.67 10.29 -9.42
N PRO A 259 -10.49 11.55 -9.87
CA PRO A 259 -9.19 12.07 -10.28
C PRO A 259 -8.20 12.13 -9.11
N VAL A 260 -6.94 11.74 -9.36
CA VAL A 260 -5.87 11.80 -8.37
C VAL A 260 -4.67 12.54 -8.94
N VAL A 261 -4.20 13.55 -8.21
CA VAL A 261 -2.96 14.28 -8.53
C VAL A 261 -1.93 14.15 -7.41
N PHE A 262 -0.66 14.17 -7.78
CA PHE A 262 0.45 14.21 -6.83
C PHE A 262 1.10 15.59 -6.84
N VAL A 263 1.38 16.11 -5.64
CA VAL A 263 1.95 17.44 -5.45
C VAL A 263 3.30 17.38 -4.74
N ASP A 264 4.14 18.41 -4.98
CA ASP A 264 5.40 18.57 -4.25
C ASP A 264 5.11 18.81 -2.76
N PRO A 265 5.70 18.00 -1.85
CA PRO A 265 5.54 18.15 -0.40
C PRO A 265 6.23 19.38 0.19
N ALA A 266 7.00 20.14 -0.59
CA ALA A 266 7.71 21.31 -0.10
C ALA A 266 6.75 22.31 0.54
N TYR A 267 7.07 22.72 1.78
CA TYR A 267 6.38 23.73 2.59
C TYR A 267 4.92 23.45 2.98
N THR A 268 4.29 22.37 2.58
CA THR A 268 2.89 22.07 2.90
C THR A 268 2.58 22.14 4.40
N SER A 269 3.51 21.74 5.26
CA SER A 269 3.38 21.78 6.72
C SER A 269 3.78 23.12 7.37
N GLN A 270 4.41 24.05 6.63
CA GLN A 270 4.94 25.33 7.13
C GLN A 270 4.15 26.54 6.60
N GLN A 271 3.49 26.37 5.48
CA GLN A 271 2.66 27.37 4.83
C GLN A 271 1.31 27.52 5.53
N CYS A 272 0.87 28.76 5.73
CA CYS A 272 -0.49 29.03 6.22
C CYS A 272 -1.51 28.80 5.10
N CYS A 273 -2.53 28.01 5.39
CA CYS A 273 -3.60 27.76 4.42
C CYS A 273 -4.51 28.97 4.18
N GLU A 274 -4.49 30.00 5.02
CA GLU A 274 -5.30 31.21 4.84
C GLU A 274 -4.52 32.30 4.10
N CYS A 275 -3.36 32.72 4.59
CA CYS A 275 -2.62 33.86 4.02
C CYS A 275 -1.41 33.47 3.17
N GLY A 276 -1.07 32.18 3.03
CA GLY A 276 0.06 31.73 2.23
C GLY A 276 1.43 31.92 2.85
N HIS A 277 1.57 32.62 4.00
CA HIS A 277 2.86 32.90 4.65
C HIS A 277 3.59 31.61 5.03
N ILE A 278 4.86 31.50 4.67
CA ILE A 278 5.73 30.35 4.92
C ILE A 278 6.74 30.69 6.01
N ASP A 279 6.65 30.03 7.15
CA ASP A 279 7.64 30.09 8.23
C ASP A 279 7.69 28.74 8.97
N LYS A 280 8.91 28.27 9.30
CA LYS A 280 9.12 27.07 10.13
C LYS A 280 8.49 27.21 11.52
N LYS A 281 8.43 28.42 12.06
CA LYS A 281 7.84 28.75 13.36
C LYS A 281 6.31 28.70 13.36
N ASN A 282 5.66 28.70 12.19
CA ASN A 282 4.21 28.52 12.08
C ASN A 282 3.78 27.16 12.65
N ARG A 283 4.59 26.10 12.52
CA ARG A 283 4.33 24.80 13.11
C ARG A 283 4.93 24.73 14.53
N ALA A 284 4.16 25.21 15.51
CA ALA A 284 4.59 25.25 16.92
C ALA A 284 4.79 23.85 17.54
N SER A 285 4.01 22.85 17.10
CA SER A 285 4.15 21.46 17.51
C SER A 285 3.64 20.48 16.44
N GLN A 286 3.67 19.18 16.72
CA GLN A 286 3.13 18.17 15.82
C GLN A 286 1.62 18.38 15.53
N ALA A 287 0.86 18.86 16.51
CA ALA A 287 -0.59 19.07 16.37
C ALA A 287 -0.98 20.54 16.17
N ARG A 288 -0.13 21.50 16.57
CA ARG A 288 -0.50 22.92 16.61
C ARG A 288 0.23 23.71 15.54
N PHE A 289 -0.56 24.37 14.70
CA PHE A 289 -0.16 25.38 13.75
C PHE A 289 -0.61 26.76 14.26
N ASN A 290 0.26 27.77 14.19
CA ASN A 290 -0.04 29.14 14.54
C ASN A 290 0.71 30.07 13.58
N CYS A 291 -0.01 30.69 12.67
CA CYS A 291 0.56 31.57 11.66
C CYS A 291 1.17 32.84 12.30
N ARG A 292 2.43 33.10 12.00
CA ARG A 292 3.15 34.29 12.50
C ARG A 292 2.75 35.59 11.81
N ASN A 293 2.10 35.47 10.63
CA ASN A 293 1.66 36.66 9.88
C ASN A 293 0.20 37.03 10.21
N CYS A 294 -0.77 36.10 10.01
CA CYS A 294 -2.20 36.39 10.17
C CYS A 294 -2.79 35.89 11.50
N GLY A 295 -2.03 35.25 12.39
CA GLY A 295 -2.48 34.79 13.69
C GLY A 295 -3.40 33.56 13.67
N VAL A 296 -3.72 32.99 12.53
CA VAL A 296 -4.58 31.80 12.44
C VAL A 296 -3.99 30.63 13.22
N VAL A 297 -4.84 30.03 14.07
CA VAL A 297 -4.53 28.83 14.85
C VAL A 297 -5.33 27.66 14.31
N ALA A 298 -4.65 26.55 13.99
CA ALA A 298 -5.28 25.35 13.43
C ALA A 298 -4.57 24.06 13.89
N HIS A 299 -5.18 22.92 13.64
CA HIS A 299 -4.47 21.64 13.70
C HIS A 299 -3.47 21.55 12.53
N ALA A 300 -2.21 21.22 12.84
CA ALA A 300 -1.13 21.28 11.86
C ALA A 300 -1.38 20.38 10.63
N ASP A 301 -1.87 19.15 10.84
CA ASP A 301 -2.15 18.22 9.75
C ASP A 301 -3.37 18.68 8.91
N ARG A 302 -4.34 19.38 9.52
CA ARG A 302 -5.47 19.97 8.79
C ARG A 302 -5.03 21.19 7.95
N ASN A 303 -4.14 22.01 8.46
CA ASN A 303 -3.53 23.09 7.69
C ASN A 303 -2.73 22.52 6.50
N ALA A 304 -1.94 21.47 6.72
CA ALA A 304 -1.19 20.81 5.66
C ALA A 304 -2.12 20.22 4.59
N SER A 305 -3.17 19.51 4.96
CA SER A 305 -4.10 18.92 3.99
C SER A 305 -4.82 19.97 3.14
N ARG A 306 -5.15 21.16 3.67
CA ARG A 306 -5.68 22.28 2.89
C ARG A 306 -4.67 22.84 1.88
N ASN A 307 -3.40 22.94 2.28
CA ASN A 307 -2.33 23.34 1.36
C ASN A 307 -2.13 22.33 0.24
N ILE A 308 -2.22 21.02 0.56
CA ILE A 308 -2.17 19.93 -0.42
C ILE A 308 -3.34 20.04 -1.41
N ALA A 309 -4.55 20.34 -0.92
CA ALA A 309 -5.74 20.54 -1.78
C ALA A 309 -5.50 21.66 -2.80
N ARG A 310 -5.09 22.85 -2.35
CA ARG A 310 -4.80 24.01 -3.23
C ARG A 310 -3.71 23.73 -4.27
N LYS A 311 -2.65 23.02 -3.87
CA LYS A 311 -1.62 22.59 -4.83
C LYS A 311 -2.19 21.62 -5.85
N GLY A 312 -3.11 20.73 -5.44
CA GLY A 312 -3.78 19.81 -6.33
C GLY A 312 -4.63 20.50 -7.38
N GLU A 313 -5.41 21.51 -6.98
CA GLU A 313 -6.19 22.36 -7.88
C GLU A 313 -5.29 23.06 -8.91
N ALA A 314 -4.18 23.64 -8.46
CA ALA A 314 -3.22 24.29 -9.34
C ALA A 314 -2.59 23.33 -10.35
N VAL A 315 -2.19 22.12 -9.91
CA VAL A 315 -1.64 21.08 -10.80
C VAL A 315 -2.67 20.61 -11.82
N TRP A 316 -3.92 20.41 -11.40
CA TRP A 316 -5.00 20.00 -12.28
C TRP A 316 -5.30 21.04 -13.35
N THR A 317 -5.44 22.32 -12.96
CA THR A 317 -5.70 23.43 -13.88
C THR A 317 -4.53 23.59 -14.88
N ALA A 318 -3.28 23.60 -14.43
CA ALA A 318 -2.11 23.67 -15.31
C ALA A 318 -2.03 22.49 -16.29
N GLY A 319 -2.39 21.29 -15.85
CA GLY A 319 -2.46 20.10 -16.72
C GLY A 319 -3.56 20.19 -17.77
N ARG A 320 -4.64 20.91 -17.53
CA ARG A 320 -5.71 21.20 -18.51
C ARG A 320 -5.25 22.23 -19.53
N GLU A 321 -4.67 23.32 -19.09
CA GLU A 321 -4.14 24.36 -19.98
C GLU A 321 -3.12 23.81 -20.97
N SER A 322 -2.27 22.87 -20.53
CA SER A 322 -1.30 22.24 -21.41
C SER A 322 -1.90 21.23 -22.41
N ARG A 323 -3.16 20.79 -22.22
CA ARG A 323 -3.88 19.87 -23.10
C ARG A 323 -4.79 20.59 -24.12
N VAL A 324 -5.04 21.88 -23.94
CA VAL A 324 -5.79 22.67 -24.93
C VAL A 324 -4.83 22.92 -26.11
N PRO A 325 -5.15 22.44 -27.34
CA PRO A 325 -4.35 22.80 -28.51
C PRO A 325 -4.35 24.32 -28.63
N ALA A 326 -3.18 24.91 -28.89
CA ALA A 326 -3.14 26.32 -29.27
C ALA A 326 -4.12 26.52 -30.41
N THR A 327 -5.14 27.34 -30.21
CA THR A 327 -6.10 27.68 -31.23
C THR A 327 -5.34 28.29 -32.42
N PRO A 328 -5.59 27.88 -33.68
CA PRO A 328 -4.84 28.33 -34.84
C PRO A 328 -4.92 29.83 -35.08
#